data_0321ea500a33e116a65ad46c0fa75ae0
#
_entry.id   0321ea500a33e116a65ad46c0fa75ae0
#
_cell.length_a   1.000
_cell.length_b   1.000
_cell.length_c   1.000
_cell.angle_alpha   90.00
_cell.angle_beta   90.00
_cell.angle_gamma   90.00
#
_symmetry.space_group_name_H-M   'P 1'
#
loop_
_entity.id
_entity.type
_entity.pdbx_description
1 polymer ?
#
loop_
_entity_poly.entity_id
_entity_poly.type
_entity_poly.pdbx_seq_one_letter_code
_entity_poly.pdbx_strand_id
1 'polypeptide(L)'
;ALAIEGRLLQIAFLQPSKVEVDWVSLMAKRLTFTGSTLRPRSVQDKAQIARELHAQVWPLLEAGKVAPVIHQIFNLKDAAQAHALTETSQHIGKIMLTVAGE
;
A
#
# COMPACT_ATOMS: atom_id res chain seq x y z
N ALA A 1 8.63 -3.07 18.13
CA ALA A 1 7.82 -1.88 17.90
C ALA A 1 6.33 -2.09 18.21
N LEU A 2 5.83 -3.32 18.17
CA LEU A 2 4.43 -3.59 18.46
C LEU A 2 4.15 -3.53 19.97
N ALA A 3 2.99 -2.97 20.32
CA ALA A 3 2.47 -3.01 21.69
C ALA A 3 2.05 -4.44 22.08
N ILE A 4 1.76 -4.66 23.37
CA ILE A 4 1.23 -5.94 23.85
C ILE A 4 -0.08 -6.25 23.09
N GLU A 5 -0.23 -7.51 22.65
CA GLU A 5 -1.34 -7.99 21.82
C GLU A 5 -1.47 -7.30 20.45
N GLY A 6 -0.42 -6.60 20.02
CA GLY A 6 -0.38 -5.95 18.71
C GLY A 6 -0.47 -6.95 17.56
N ARG A 7 -0.80 -6.44 16.37
CA ARG A 7 -0.92 -7.24 15.15
C ARG A 7 -0.01 -6.69 14.06
N LEU A 8 0.67 -7.58 13.35
CA LEU A 8 1.41 -7.26 12.14
C LEU A 8 0.78 -8.02 10.98
N LEU A 9 0.35 -7.28 9.98
CA LEU A 9 -0.19 -7.83 8.75
C LEU A 9 0.79 -7.58 7.61
N GLN A 10 1.37 -8.66 7.07
CA GLN A 10 2.29 -8.59 5.93
C GLN A 10 1.50 -8.60 4.64
N ILE A 11 1.64 -7.55 3.83
CA ILE A 11 0.89 -7.41 2.57
C ILE A 11 1.79 -7.35 1.34
N ALA A 12 3.07 -6.98 1.50
CA ALA A 12 4.02 -6.85 0.39
C ALA A 12 5.44 -6.80 0.90
N PHE A 13 6.40 -6.92 -0.02
CA PHE A 13 7.82 -6.81 0.25
C PHE A 13 8.46 -5.79 -0.69
N LEU A 14 9.19 -4.82 -0.14
CA LEU A 14 10.04 -3.89 -0.88
C LEU A 14 11.51 -4.33 -0.85
N GLN A 15 11.86 -5.18 0.08
CA GLN A 15 13.15 -5.81 0.29
C GLN A 15 13.00 -7.33 0.26
N PRO A 16 14.07 -8.10 0.30
CA PRO A 16 13.96 -9.56 0.30
C PRO A 16 13.00 -10.08 1.36
N SER A 17 12.22 -11.09 1.02
CA SER A 17 11.21 -11.67 1.91
C SER A 17 11.77 -12.58 3.00
N LYS A 18 13.03 -13.00 2.85
CA LYS A 18 13.70 -13.89 3.82
C LYS A 18 14.41 -13.05 4.85
N VAL A 19 14.02 -13.20 6.11
CA VAL A 19 14.58 -12.45 7.25
C VAL A 19 14.73 -13.36 8.44
N GLU A 20 15.68 -13.02 9.33
CA GLU A 20 15.79 -13.65 10.63
C GLU A 20 14.82 -12.98 11.61
N VAL A 21 14.13 -13.76 12.40
CA VAL A 21 13.17 -13.28 13.38
C VAL A 21 13.43 -13.91 14.73
N ASP A 22 13.47 -13.09 15.78
CA ASP A 22 13.45 -13.54 17.17
C ASP A 22 12.00 -13.61 17.65
N TRP A 23 11.51 -14.83 17.80
CA TRP A 23 10.11 -15.09 18.19
C TRP A 23 9.83 -14.87 19.69
N VAL A 24 10.83 -14.59 20.51
CA VAL A 24 10.63 -14.32 21.95
C VAL A 24 9.66 -13.15 22.16
N SER A 25 9.84 -12.08 21.41
CA SER A 25 8.95 -10.92 21.51
C SER A 25 7.51 -11.23 21.10
N LEU A 26 7.33 -12.12 20.12
CA LEU A 26 5.98 -12.55 19.69
C LEU A 26 5.26 -13.25 20.83
N MET A 27 5.95 -14.16 21.52
CA MET A 27 5.41 -14.90 22.66
C MET A 27 5.18 -13.99 23.87
N ALA A 28 6.18 -13.20 24.25
CA ALA A 28 6.15 -12.37 25.47
C ALA A 28 5.07 -11.29 25.40
N LYS A 29 4.81 -10.73 24.25
CA LYS A 29 3.78 -9.69 24.02
C LYS A 29 2.46 -10.24 23.49
N ARG A 30 2.32 -11.55 23.30
CA ARG A 30 1.16 -12.20 22.71
C ARG A 30 0.74 -11.55 21.38
N LEU A 31 1.72 -11.39 20.49
CA LEU A 31 1.53 -10.76 19.20
C LEU A 31 0.83 -11.69 18.20
N THR A 32 0.16 -11.11 17.24
CA THR A 32 -0.35 -11.81 16.07
C THR A 32 0.44 -11.39 14.83
N PHE A 33 0.98 -12.37 14.11
CA PHE A 33 1.64 -12.16 12.84
C PHE A 33 0.84 -12.89 11.76
N THR A 34 0.35 -12.16 10.76
CA THR A 34 -0.48 -12.72 9.70
C THR A 34 -0.16 -12.09 8.36
N GLY A 35 -0.71 -12.63 7.29
CA GLY A 35 -0.50 -12.13 5.95
C GLY A 35 -1.79 -12.05 5.16
N SER A 36 -1.79 -11.24 4.11
CA SER A 36 -2.90 -11.12 3.19
C SER A 36 -2.41 -10.82 1.78
N THR A 37 -3.16 -11.28 0.80
CA THR A 37 -2.95 -10.98 -0.60
C THR A 37 -4.28 -10.60 -1.24
N LEU A 38 -4.23 -9.80 -2.30
CA LEU A 38 -5.43 -9.40 -3.03
C LEU A 38 -5.53 -10.09 -4.38
N ARG A 39 -4.42 -10.15 -5.12
CA ARG A 39 -4.41 -10.62 -6.51
C ARG A 39 -5.05 -12.00 -6.73
N PRO A 40 -4.74 -13.03 -5.90
CA PRO A 40 -5.30 -14.38 -6.10
C PRO A 40 -6.72 -14.57 -5.54
N ARG A 41 -7.30 -13.54 -4.92
CA ARG A 41 -8.67 -13.65 -4.39
C ARG A 41 -9.69 -13.81 -5.50
N SER A 42 -10.83 -14.43 -5.17
CA SER A 42 -11.93 -14.64 -6.10
C SER A 42 -12.48 -13.30 -6.64
N VAL A 43 -13.15 -13.37 -7.78
CA VAL A 43 -13.86 -12.20 -8.34
C VAL A 43 -14.92 -11.69 -7.37
N GLN A 44 -15.64 -12.60 -6.69
CA GLN A 44 -16.65 -12.22 -5.70
C GLN A 44 -16.05 -11.47 -4.52
N ASP A 45 -14.92 -11.93 -3.97
CA ASP A 45 -14.24 -11.25 -2.87
C ASP A 45 -13.79 -9.84 -3.29
N LYS A 46 -13.17 -9.72 -4.45
CA LYS A 46 -12.74 -8.42 -4.99
C LYS A 46 -13.90 -7.49 -5.25
N ALA A 47 -15.01 -8.00 -5.75
CA ALA A 47 -16.22 -7.22 -5.97
C ALA A 47 -16.82 -6.71 -4.66
N GLN A 48 -16.81 -7.53 -3.61
CA GLN A 48 -17.27 -7.13 -2.28
C GLN A 48 -16.39 -6.00 -1.72
N ILE A 49 -15.06 -6.16 -1.79
CA ILE A 49 -14.10 -5.14 -1.35
C ILE A 49 -14.34 -3.82 -2.12
N ALA A 50 -14.52 -3.90 -3.43
CA ALA A 50 -14.76 -2.72 -4.26
C ALA A 50 -16.07 -2.00 -3.88
N ARG A 51 -17.15 -2.75 -3.61
CA ARG A 51 -18.41 -2.17 -3.17
C ARG A 51 -18.29 -1.45 -1.84
N GLU A 52 -17.62 -2.06 -0.87
CA GLU A 52 -17.42 -1.47 0.46
C GLU A 52 -16.53 -0.23 0.38
N LEU A 53 -15.46 -0.28 -0.40
CA LEU A 53 -14.58 0.85 -0.66
C LEU A 53 -15.37 2.03 -1.27
N HIS A 54 -16.17 1.76 -2.28
CA HIS A 54 -16.97 2.77 -2.95
C HIS A 54 -18.02 3.38 -2.01
N ALA A 55 -18.64 2.56 -1.16
CA ALA A 55 -19.68 3.03 -0.25
C ALA A 55 -19.14 3.84 0.93
N GLN A 56 -18.00 3.45 1.48
CA GLN A 56 -17.50 4.00 2.75
C GLN A 56 -16.33 4.97 2.59
N VAL A 57 -15.46 4.77 1.60
CA VAL A 57 -14.24 5.57 1.43
C VAL A 57 -14.42 6.64 0.35
N TRP A 58 -15.10 6.33 -0.75
CA TRP A 58 -15.28 7.25 -1.87
C TRP A 58 -15.88 8.60 -1.44
N PRO A 59 -16.92 8.64 -0.59
CA PRO A 59 -17.46 9.90 -0.10
C PRO A 59 -16.46 10.76 0.66
N LEU A 60 -15.49 10.12 1.34
CA LEU A 60 -14.42 10.84 2.04
C LEU A 60 -13.42 11.47 1.07
N LEU A 61 -13.13 10.79 -0.05
CA LEU A 61 -12.30 11.33 -1.13
C LEU A 61 -12.99 12.52 -1.79
N GLU A 62 -14.26 12.41 -2.12
CA GLU A 62 -15.05 13.49 -2.73
C GLU A 62 -15.16 14.71 -1.80
N ALA A 63 -15.29 14.48 -0.50
CA ALA A 63 -15.32 15.54 0.51
C ALA A 63 -13.94 16.14 0.82
N GLY A 64 -12.87 15.63 0.24
CA GLY A 64 -11.51 16.08 0.50
C GLY A 64 -10.96 15.74 1.88
N LYS A 65 -11.63 14.86 2.63
CA LYS A 65 -11.18 14.43 3.96
C LYS A 65 -10.04 13.43 3.91
N VAL A 66 -9.92 12.71 2.79
CA VAL A 66 -8.86 11.76 2.51
C VAL A 66 -8.35 12.04 1.11
N ALA A 67 -7.06 12.06 0.93
CA ALA A 67 -6.43 12.24 -0.38
C ALA A 67 -5.11 11.50 -0.45
N PRO A 68 -4.72 10.96 -1.62
CA PRO A 68 -3.38 10.43 -1.79
C PRO A 68 -2.36 11.56 -1.75
N VAL A 69 -1.21 11.28 -1.15
CA VAL A 69 -0.06 12.19 -1.22
C VAL A 69 0.59 12.02 -2.59
N ILE A 70 0.70 13.09 -3.36
CA ILE A 70 1.36 13.08 -4.66
C ILE A 70 2.77 13.66 -4.50
N HIS A 71 3.78 12.83 -4.77
CA HIS A 71 5.17 13.25 -4.69
C HIS A 71 5.57 14.09 -5.89
N GLN A 72 5.29 13.59 -7.10
CA GLN A 72 5.63 14.27 -8.34
C GLN A 72 4.72 13.79 -9.49
N ILE A 73 4.51 14.68 -10.45
CA ILE A 73 3.73 14.42 -11.65
C ILE A 73 4.65 14.55 -12.87
N PHE A 74 4.60 13.57 -13.76
CA PHE A 74 5.30 13.57 -15.05
C PHE A 74 4.29 13.53 -16.18
N ASN A 75 4.68 13.99 -17.36
CA ASN A 75 3.92 13.67 -18.57
C ASN A 75 4.09 12.18 -18.93
N LEU A 76 3.10 11.59 -19.57
CA LEU A 76 3.18 10.18 -19.97
C LEU A 76 4.42 9.88 -20.85
N LYS A 77 4.80 10.80 -21.72
CA LYS A 77 6.02 10.67 -22.56
C LYS A 77 7.29 10.54 -21.74
N ASP A 78 7.30 11.04 -20.49
CA ASP A 78 8.44 11.03 -19.60
C ASP A 78 8.38 9.87 -18.58
N ALA A 79 7.58 8.83 -18.89
CA ALA A 79 7.38 7.67 -18.00
C ALA A 79 8.70 6.99 -17.59
N ALA A 80 9.71 6.99 -18.47
CA ALA A 80 11.02 6.43 -18.12
C ALA A 80 11.67 7.16 -16.93
N GLN A 81 11.53 8.48 -16.86
CA GLN A 81 12.04 9.28 -15.74
C GLN A 81 11.24 8.99 -14.45
N ALA A 82 9.92 8.83 -14.56
CA ALA A 82 9.07 8.46 -13.45
C ALA A 82 9.44 7.09 -12.88
N HIS A 83 9.70 6.11 -13.73
CA HIS A 83 10.19 4.78 -13.31
C HIS A 83 11.54 4.86 -12.62
N ALA A 84 12.49 5.64 -13.18
CA ALA A 84 13.80 5.83 -12.56
C ALA A 84 13.68 6.43 -11.15
N LEU A 85 12.80 7.42 -10.97
CA LEU A 85 12.53 8.00 -9.65
C LEU A 85 11.92 6.96 -8.69
N THR A 86 10.99 6.14 -9.15
CA THR A 86 10.39 5.06 -8.35
C THR A 86 11.45 4.09 -7.84
N GLU A 87 12.40 3.72 -8.68
CA GLU A 87 13.47 2.77 -8.35
C GLU A 87 14.42 3.30 -7.27
N THR A 88 14.55 4.62 -7.11
CA THR A 88 15.38 5.20 -6.05
C THR A 88 14.80 4.96 -4.66
N SER A 89 13.51 4.67 -4.54
CA SER A 89 12.77 4.52 -3.28
C SER A 89 12.86 5.75 -2.35
N GLN A 90 13.23 6.91 -2.87
CA GLN A 90 13.39 8.16 -2.09
C GLN A 90 12.13 9.02 -2.05
N HIS A 91 11.14 8.67 -2.87
CA HIS A 91 9.88 9.40 -2.92
C HIS A 91 8.97 9.04 -1.74
N ILE A 92 8.17 10.01 -1.29
CA ILE A 92 7.10 9.81 -0.31
C ILE A 92 5.78 10.16 -1.01
N GLY A 93 4.89 9.15 -1.10
CA GLY A 93 3.63 9.29 -1.83
C GLY A 93 3.68 8.70 -3.22
N LYS A 94 2.77 9.12 -4.07
CA LYS A 94 2.57 8.58 -5.41
C LYS A 94 3.30 9.41 -6.47
N ILE A 95 3.83 8.73 -7.47
CA ILE A 95 4.33 9.33 -8.70
C ILE A 95 3.24 9.15 -9.74
N MET A 96 2.80 10.24 -10.34
CA MET A 96 1.67 10.26 -11.27
C MET A 96 2.13 10.56 -12.68
N LEU A 97 1.41 10.03 -13.66
CA LEU A 97 1.59 10.37 -15.08
C LEU A 97 0.32 11.07 -15.58
N THR A 98 0.48 12.21 -16.23
CA THR A 98 -0.63 12.89 -16.89
C THR A 98 -0.74 12.42 -18.34
N VAL A 99 -1.95 12.07 -18.74
CA VAL A 99 -2.24 11.64 -20.10
C VAL A 99 -2.60 12.84 -21.00
N ALA A 100 -3.15 13.89 -20.42
CA ALA A 100 -3.54 15.11 -21.12
C ALA A 100 -2.37 15.97 -21.61
N GLY A 101 -1.13 15.61 -21.30
CA GLY A 101 0.07 16.11 -21.98
C GLY A 101 0.56 17.51 -21.58
N GLU A 102 -0.06 18.18 -20.64
CA GLU A 102 0.30 19.59 -20.37
C GLU A 102 0.39 19.91 -18.91
#